data_d98b4f8dcc49049ec84c2689d2a41e2b
#
_entry.id   d98b4f8dcc49049ec84c2689d2a41e2b
#
_cell.length_a   1.000
_cell.length_b   1.000
_cell.length_c   1.000
_cell.angle_alpha   90.00
_cell.angle_beta   90.00
_cell.angle_gamma   90.00
#
_symmetry.space_group_name_H-M   'P 1'
#
loop_
_entity.id
_entity.type
_entity.pdbx_description
1 polymer ?
#
loop_
_entity_poly.entity_id
_entity_poly.type
_entity_poly.pdbx_seq_one_letter_code
_entity_poly.pdbx_strand_id
1 'polypeptide(L)'
;MAEQTTLCNTPGTKKSTKYGPEGCTGAALHCTIKRKREKRPSKDTDRYSLSVLLFYLFMVNHPLEGKLEASIRCMDMAARVKLYGTDPVFIFDPNNKTNRPVKGIHDNATIYWPLYPEKLRQIFTKAFTVGLNEPSKRITEPEWMTLFSNMMSGMLQCSCGAQLFYDEHLEAKGVAHTCWNCGKTVQVPNKIIIGKNRVLLNQNTKLLHHHVYDDFDMDTVVGSVVQNPKNQALWGIRNEDK
;
A
#
# COMPACT_ATOMS: atom_id res chain seq x y z
N MET A 1 22.98 41.77 -12.51
CA MET A 1 22.54 41.63 -11.10
C MET A 1 22.31 40.15 -10.87
N ALA A 2 23.20 39.51 -10.11
CA ALA A 2 23.17 38.10 -9.85
C ALA A 2 22.42 37.89 -8.53
N GLU A 3 21.29 37.16 -8.57
CA GLU A 3 20.59 36.73 -7.37
C GLU A 3 21.39 35.61 -6.69
N GLN A 4 21.83 35.91 -5.51
CA GLN A 4 22.50 34.97 -4.63
C GLN A 4 21.50 33.98 -4.07
N THR A 5 21.61 32.73 -4.49
CA THR A 5 21.01 31.58 -3.81
C THR A 5 21.67 31.41 -2.45
N THR A 6 20.93 31.74 -1.40
CA THR A 6 21.40 31.55 -0.02
C THR A 6 21.31 30.07 0.32
N LEU A 7 22.44 29.37 0.23
CA LEU A 7 22.64 28.05 0.80
C LEU A 7 22.52 28.15 2.33
N CYS A 8 21.63 27.34 2.92
CA CYS A 8 21.58 27.14 4.37
C CYS A 8 22.86 26.44 4.82
N ASN A 9 23.90 27.23 5.11
CA ASN A 9 25.11 26.75 5.76
C ASN A 9 24.94 26.85 7.28
N THR A 10 24.79 25.71 7.95
CA THR A 10 25.04 25.62 9.40
C THR A 10 26.41 25.03 9.64
N PRO A 11 27.21 25.63 10.58
CA PRO A 11 28.56 25.16 10.86
C PRO A 11 28.53 23.83 11.64
N GLY A 12 29.34 22.93 11.18
CA GLY A 12 29.80 21.66 11.65
C GLY A 12 29.54 21.18 13.07
N THR A 13 28.87 20.05 13.15
CA THR A 13 29.26 18.98 14.06
C THR A 13 29.14 17.65 13.32
N LYS A 14 30.30 17.13 12.90
CA LYS A 14 30.42 15.76 12.41
C LYS A 14 30.07 14.78 13.53
N LYS A 15 28.83 14.28 13.56
CA LYS A 15 28.53 13.01 14.21
C LYS A 15 28.06 12.07 13.12
N SER A 16 28.89 11.08 12.86
CA SER A 16 28.65 9.92 12.01
C SER A 16 27.27 9.33 12.29
N THR A 17 26.32 9.55 11.42
CA THR A 17 25.03 8.84 11.45
C THR A 17 25.22 7.51 10.75
N LYS A 18 25.22 6.44 11.53
CA LYS A 18 25.29 5.02 11.11
C LYS A 18 23.98 4.53 10.45
N TYR A 19 23.30 5.31 9.65
CA TYR A 19 22.06 4.88 9.01
C TYR A 19 22.05 5.31 7.54
N GLY A 20 21.71 4.34 6.72
CA GLY A 20 21.73 4.30 5.26
C GLY A 20 20.94 5.37 4.49
N PRO A 21 20.66 5.11 3.19
CA PRO A 21 20.43 6.14 2.20
C PRO A 21 19.26 7.07 2.53
N GLU A 22 19.38 8.31 2.10
CA GLU A 22 18.53 9.47 2.42
C GLU A 22 17.01 9.29 2.16
N GLY A 23 16.60 8.27 1.41
CA GLY A 23 15.20 7.98 1.10
C GLY A 23 14.32 7.48 2.26
N CYS A 24 14.90 7.02 3.38
CA CYS A 24 14.14 6.48 4.53
C CYS A 24 13.99 7.49 5.69
N THR A 25 14.34 8.75 5.49
CA THR A 25 14.43 9.74 6.56
C THR A 25 13.12 10.01 7.29
N GLY A 26 11.98 10.00 6.59
CA GLY A 26 10.68 10.28 7.22
C GLY A 26 10.27 9.22 8.25
N ALA A 27 10.38 7.92 7.90
CA ALA A 27 10.07 6.84 8.81
C ALA A 27 11.04 6.78 10.00
N ALA A 28 12.35 6.93 9.73
CA ALA A 28 13.38 6.97 10.76
C ALA A 28 13.20 8.19 11.69
N LEU A 29 12.83 9.34 11.16
CA LEU A 29 12.62 10.55 11.93
C LEU A 29 11.37 10.46 12.81
N HIS A 30 10.26 9.92 12.30
CA HIS A 30 9.07 9.66 13.10
C HIS A 30 9.37 8.72 14.28
N CYS A 31 10.11 7.64 14.03
CA CYS A 31 10.64 6.77 15.07
C CYS A 31 11.52 7.54 16.08
N THR A 32 12.42 8.40 15.60
CA THR A 32 13.37 9.13 16.44
C THR A 32 12.68 10.20 17.30
N ILE A 33 11.68 10.89 16.76
CA ILE A 33 10.97 11.96 17.49
C ILE A 33 10.09 11.39 18.59
N LYS A 34 9.37 10.30 18.34
CA LYS A 34 8.67 9.56 19.42
C LYS A 34 9.64 8.90 20.40
N ARG A 35 10.95 8.72 20.04
CA ARG A 35 12.02 8.24 20.91
C ARG A 35 12.51 9.24 21.95
N LYS A 36 12.16 10.52 21.90
CA LYS A 36 12.52 11.46 22.97
C LYS A 36 12.01 11.03 24.36
N ARG A 37 11.19 9.98 24.42
CA ARG A 37 10.89 9.21 25.62
C ARG A 37 11.46 7.78 25.49
N GLU A 38 12.80 7.63 25.51
CA GLU A 38 13.55 6.37 25.79
C GLU A 38 13.01 5.03 25.24
N LYS A 39 12.33 5.00 24.09
CA LYS A 39 11.87 3.73 23.53
C LYS A 39 12.91 3.13 22.59
N ARG A 40 13.43 1.95 22.98
CA ARG A 40 14.24 1.09 22.11
C ARG A 40 13.47 0.74 20.83
N PRO A 41 14.16 0.40 19.71
CA PRO A 41 13.51 -0.20 18.53
C PRO A 41 12.59 -1.34 18.96
N SER A 42 11.40 -1.38 18.40
CA SER A 42 10.37 -2.36 18.75
C SER A 42 9.63 -2.79 17.51
N LYS A 43 8.94 -3.93 17.57
CA LYS A 43 8.04 -4.37 16.49
C LYS A 43 7.10 -3.26 16.00
N ASP A 44 6.62 -2.41 16.91
CA ASP A 44 5.71 -1.33 16.52
C ASP A 44 6.40 -0.26 15.69
N THR A 45 7.69 0.03 15.95
CA THR A 45 8.45 0.98 15.11
C THR A 45 8.71 0.40 13.73
N ASP A 46 8.98 -0.90 13.65
CA ASP A 46 9.27 -1.59 12.39
C ASP A 46 8.00 -1.70 11.53
N ARG A 47 6.84 -1.97 12.14
CA ARG A 47 5.52 -1.96 11.47
C ARG A 47 5.18 -0.60 10.86
N TYR A 48 5.52 0.48 11.54
CA TYR A 48 5.34 1.81 10.97
C TYR A 48 6.27 2.03 9.77
N SER A 49 7.55 1.69 9.92
CA SER A 49 8.54 1.80 8.84
C SER A 49 8.16 0.96 7.63
N LEU A 50 7.66 -0.27 7.86
CA LEU A 50 7.14 -1.15 6.80
C LEU A 50 5.96 -0.48 6.08
N SER A 51 5.01 0.09 6.82
CA SER A 51 3.85 0.77 6.22
C SER A 51 4.27 1.96 5.35
N VAL A 52 5.27 2.74 5.79
CA VAL A 52 5.82 3.85 4.99
C VAL A 52 6.51 3.34 3.72
N LEU A 53 7.33 2.28 3.84
CA LEU A 53 8.01 1.67 2.71
C LEU A 53 7.01 1.13 1.67
N LEU A 54 5.97 0.43 2.13
CA LEU A 54 4.91 -0.08 1.26
C LEU A 54 4.15 1.06 0.59
N PHE A 55 3.84 2.13 1.31
CA PHE A 55 3.20 3.30 0.71
C PHE A 55 4.07 3.91 -0.40
N TYR A 56 5.38 4.05 -0.16
CA TYR A 56 6.32 4.48 -1.19
C TYR A 56 6.31 3.58 -2.42
N LEU A 57 6.31 2.26 -2.21
CA LEU A 57 6.31 1.29 -3.29
C LEU A 57 5.06 1.41 -4.18
N PHE A 58 3.90 1.63 -3.57
CA PHE A 58 2.62 1.68 -4.29
C PHE A 58 2.28 3.08 -4.84
N MET A 59 2.65 4.14 -4.14
CA MET A 59 2.22 5.50 -4.47
C MET A 59 3.35 6.37 -5.04
N VAL A 60 4.61 5.91 -4.98
CA VAL A 60 5.82 6.68 -5.36
C VAL A 60 5.82 8.06 -4.70
N ASN A 61 5.36 8.10 -3.44
CA ASN A 61 5.24 9.32 -2.63
C ASN A 61 5.29 8.96 -1.14
N HIS A 62 5.70 9.91 -0.29
CA HIS A 62 5.63 9.71 1.15
C HIS A 62 4.21 9.93 1.70
N PRO A 63 3.71 9.11 2.65
CA PRO A 63 2.32 9.22 3.13
C PRO A 63 1.99 10.52 3.86
N LEU A 64 2.98 11.28 4.31
CA LEU A 64 2.80 12.56 5.02
C LEU A 64 3.24 13.78 4.20
N GLU A 65 3.75 13.60 2.97
CA GLU A 65 4.18 14.67 2.08
C GLU A 65 3.07 15.05 1.11
N GLY A 66 2.45 16.18 1.38
CA GLY A 66 1.38 16.80 0.61
C GLY A 66 1.46 18.32 0.69
N LYS A 67 0.32 18.99 0.77
CA LYS A 67 0.25 20.47 0.81
C LYS A 67 1.08 21.08 1.95
N LEU A 68 1.14 20.40 3.10
CA LEU A 68 1.93 20.91 4.24
C LEU A 68 3.41 20.88 3.93
N GLU A 69 3.91 19.81 3.32
CA GLU A 69 5.30 19.72 2.86
C GLU A 69 5.59 20.75 1.77
N ALA A 70 4.77 20.82 0.73
CA ALA A 70 4.93 21.75 -0.40
C ALA A 70 4.91 23.23 0.02
N SER A 71 4.38 23.56 1.19
CA SER A 71 4.39 24.93 1.73
C SER A 71 5.67 25.29 2.49
N ILE A 72 6.55 24.33 2.76
CA ILE A 72 7.79 24.53 3.52
C ILE A 72 8.88 25.04 2.58
N ARG A 73 9.36 26.27 2.80
CA ARG A 73 10.42 26.86 1.99
C ARG A 73 11.81 26.27 2.25
N CYS A 74 12.07 25.87 3.50
CA CYS A 74 13.32 25.24 3.90
C CYS A 74 12.99 24.06 4.82
N MET A 75 13.35 22.85 4.40
CA MET A 75 13.12 21.60 5.16
C MET A 75 14.23 21.42 6.22
N ASP A 76 14.29 22.34 7.19
CA ASP A 76 15.19 22.24 8.33
C ASP A 76 14.73 21.16 9.34
N MET A 77 15.49 20.97 10.41
CA MET A 77 15.18 19.97 11.42
C MET A 77 13.85 20.26 12.15
N ALA A 78 13.53 21.54 12.37
CA ALA A 78 12.28 21.93 13.06
C ALA A 78 11.06 21.60 12.17
N ALA A 79 11.14 21.92 10.88
CA ALA A 79 10.11 21.61 9.90
C ALA A 79 9.90 20.07 9.77
N ARG A 80 11.00 19.30 9.71
CA ARG A 80 10.94 17.83 9.69
C ARG A 80 10.30 17.26 10.95
N VAL A 81 10.69 17.76 12.12
CA VAL A 81 10.11 17.37 13.41
C VAL A 81 8.60 17.64 13.44
N LYS A 82 8.17 18.76 12.91
CA LYS A 82 6.75 19.11 12.84
C LYS A 82 6.00 18.18 11.87
N LEU A 83 6.47 18.09 10.63
CA LEU A 83 5.79 17.35 9.54
C LEU A 83 5.67 15.86 9.83
N TYR A 84 6.78 15.23 10.30
CA TYR A 84 6.83 13.77 10.46
C TYR A 84 6.62 13.30 11.91
N GLY A 85 6.65 14.19 12.89
CA GLY A 85 6.68 13.77 14.29
C GLY A 85 5.64 14.39 15.18
N THR A 86 5.51 15.73 15.20
CA THR A 86 4.60 16.40 16.13
C THR A 86 3.18 16.45 15.61
N ASP A 87 3.01 16.85 14.35
CA ASP A 87 1.71 17.09 13.72
C ASP A 87 1.59 16.34 12.37
N PRO A 88 1.86 15.01 12.34
CA PRO A 88 1.79 14.26 11.10
C PRO A 88 0.34 14.13 10.61
N VAL A 89 0.10 14.49 9.35
CA VAL A 89 -1.21 14.38 8.71
C VAL A 89 -1.09 13.54 7.44
N PHE A 90 -1.85 12.45 7.37
CA PHE A 90 -1.88 11.58 6.19
C PHE A 90 -2.48 12.30 4.97
N ILE A 91 -1.85 12.16 3.81
CA ILE A 91 -2.27 12.88 2.59
C ILE A 91 -3.65 12.47 2.07
N PHE A 92 -4.14 11.28 2.43
CA PHE A 92 -5.47 10.78 2.09
C PHE A 92 -6.39 10.60 3.32
N ASP A 93 -6.10 11.27 4.44
CA ASP A 93 -6.94 11.20 5.64
C ASP A 93 -8.38 11.61 5.31
N PRO A 94 -9.39 10.76 5.52
CA PRO A 94 -10.78 11.09 5.21
C PRO A 94 -11.32 12.24 6.08
N ASN A 95 -10.82 12.39 7.30
CA ASN A 95 -11.30 13.35 8.30
C ASN A 95 -10.49 14.66 8.28
N ASN A 96 -9.21 14.60 7.94
CA ASN A 96 -8.33 15.78 7.90
C ASN A 96 -7.82 16.03 6.47
N LYS A 97 -8.38 17.04 5.81
CA LYS A 97 -8.06 17.37 4.41
C LYS A 97 -6.95 18.43 4.26
N THR A 98 -6.29 18.83 5.33
CA THR A 98 -5.30 19.93 5.32
C THR A 98 -4.03 19.59 4.54
N ASN A 99 -3.67 18.29 4.44
CA ASN A 99 -2.45 17.82 3.78
C ASN A 99 -2.71 17.04 2.47
N ARG A 100 -3.71 17.44 1.68
CA ARG A 100 -3.98 16.77 0.40
C ARG A 100 -2.82 16.87 -0.58
N PRO A 101 -2.64 15.87 -1.47
CA PRO A 101 -1.68 15.97 -2.57
C PRO A 101 -1.88 17.23 -3.39
N VAL A 102 -0.78 17.84 -3.85
CA VAL A 102 -0.79 19.04 -4.69
C VAL A 102 -0.50 18.62 -6.13
N LYS A 103 -1.37 19.06 -7.05
CA LYS A 103 -1.20 18.81 -8.49
C LYS A 103 0.13 19.43 -8.98
N GLY A 104 0.85 18.68 -9.78
CA GLY A 104 2.17 19.08 -10.31
C GLY A 104 3.33 18.76 -9.36
N ILE A 105 3.06 18.39 -8.10
CA ILE A 105 4.09 18.00 -7.11
C ILE A 105 3.89 16.54 -6.71
N HIS A 106 2.68 16.15 -6.33
CA HIS A 106 2.35 14.82 -5.80
C HIS A 106 1.45 14.03 -6.77
N ASP A 107 1.69 14.17 -8.08
CA ASP A 107 0.83 13.57 -9.11
C ASP A 107 0.82 12.04 -9.05
N ASN A 108 1.95 11.41 -8.71
CA ASN A 108 2.03 9.97 -8.57
C ASN A 108 1.01 9.44 -7.54
N ALA A 109 0.98 10.02 -6.35
CA ALA A 109 0.02 9.61 -5.32
C ALA A 109 -1.44 9.81 -5.79
N THR A 110 -1.73 10.90 -6.50
CA THR A 110 -3.07 11.21 -7.02
C THR A 110 -3.50 10.22 -8.11
N ILE A 111 -2.55 9.82 -8.98
CA ILE A 111 -2.80 8.89 -10.09
C ILE A 111 -2.95 7.45 -9.55
N TYR A 112 -2.04 7.01 -8.68
CA TYR A 112 -2.01 5.61 -8.25
C TYR A 112 -3.05 5.28 -7.17
N TRP A 113 -3.36 6.20 -6.26
CA TRP A 113 -4.31 5.95 -5.17
C TRP A 113 -5.65 5.34 -5.62
N PRO A 114 -6.35 5.86 -6.66
CA PRO A 114 -7.61 5.31 -7.10
C PRO A 114 -7.49 3.99 -7.88
N LEU A 115 -6.30 3.60 -8.35
CA LEU A 115 -6.09 2.37 -9.12
C LEU A 115 -6.09 1.13 -8.22
N TYR A 116 -5.81 1.30 -6.93
CA TYR A 116 -5.76 0.20 -5.98
C TYR A 116 -7.12 -0.04 -5.29
N PRO A 117 -7.38 -1.30 -4.89
CA PRO A 117 -8.64 -1.67 -4.25
C PRO A 117 -8.86 -0.90 -2.95
N GLU A 118 -10.12 -0.67 -2.61
CA GLU A 118 -10.52 0.03 -1.39
C GLU A 118 -9.89 -0.59 -0.13
N LYS A 119 -9.72 -1.91 -0.09
CA LYS A 119 -9.11 -2.59 1.05
C LYS A 119 -7.67 -2.14 1.31
N LEU A 120 -6.84 -1.98 0.27
CA LEU A 120 -5.48 -1.43 0.42
C LEU A 120 -5.52 0.00 0.93
N ARG A 121 -6.42 0.83 0.36
CA ARG A 121 -6.59 2.22 0.78
C ARG A 121 -7.02 2.34 2.25
N GLN A 122 -7.92 1.48 2.71
CA GLN A 122 -8.35 1.41 4.10
C GLN A 122 -7.21 1.01 5.05
N ILE A 123 -6.37 0.03 4.66
CA ILE A 123 -5.23 -0.39 5.46
C ILE A 123 -4.20 0.74 5.57
N PHE A 124 -3.86 1.43 4.47
CA PHE A 124 -3.00 2.60 4.54
C PHE A 124 -3.62 3.73 5.37
N THR A 125 -4.91 3.97 5.24
CA THR A 125 -5.61 4.96 6.07
C THR A 125 -5.50 4.60 7.55
N LYS A 126 -5.76 3.34 7.94
CA LYS A 126 -5.58 2.87 9.33
C LYS A 126 -4.14 3.05 9.80
N ALA A 127 -3.14 2.70 8.96
CA ALA A 127 -1.73 2.81 9.30
C ALA A 127 -1.30 4.25 9.60
N PHE A 128 -1.79 5.22 8.80
CA PHE A 128 -1.38 6.63 8.86
C PHE A 128 -2.39 7.57 9.53
N THR A 129 -3.39 7.03 10.21
CA THR A 129 -4.30 7.75 11.10
C THR A 129 -4.23 7.15 12.51
N VAL A 130 -4.94 6.06 12.75
CA VAL A 130 -4.96 5.37 14.05
C VAL A 130 -3.56 4.88 14.44
N GLY A 131 -2.85 4.22 13.51
CA GLY A 131 -1.50 3.66 13.74
C GLY A 131 -0.43 4.70 14.04
N LEU A 132 -0.62 5.97 13.65
CA LEU A 132 0.27 7.07 14.06
C LEU A 132 0.24 7.30 15.57
N ASN A 133 -0.96 7.28 16.15
CA ASN A 133 -1.20 7.65 17.54
C ASN A 133 -1.18 6.44 18.48
N GLU A 134 -1.59 5.28 18.01
CA GLU A 134 -1.74 4.04 18.77
C GLU A 134 -0.82 2.94 18.20
N PRO A 135 0.44 2.80 18.66
CA PRO A 135 1.41 1.83 18.13
C PRO A 135 0.92 0.38 18.14
N SER A 136 0.13 0.00 19.13
CA SER A 136 -0.45 -1.35 19.23
C SER A 136 -1.49 -1.67 18.15
N LYS A 137 -2.04 -0.65 17.48
CA LYS A 137 -3.01 -0.79 16.38
C LYS A 137 -2.40 -0.71 14.99
N ARG A 138 -1.07 -0.66 14.90
CA ARG A 138 -0.35 -0.68 13.62
C ARG A 138 -0.58 -1.98 12.89
N ILE A 139 -0.58 -1.90 11.58
CA ILE A 139 -0.82 -3.06 10.70
C ILE A 139 0.28 -4.10 10.95
N THR A 140 -0.13 -5.31 11.19
CA THR A 140 0.76 -6.43 11.43
C THR A 140 1.23 -7.06 10.12
N GLU A 141 2.33 -7.80 10.18
CA GLU A 141 2.89 -8.50 9.04
C GLU A 141 1.87 -9.49 8.42
N PRO A 142 1.15 -10.32 9.22
CA PRO A 142 0.10 -11.19 8.66
C PRO A 142 -1.06 -10.45 8.00
N GLU A 143 -1.45 -9.24 8.50
CA GLU A 143 -2.47 -8.42 7.85
C GLU A 143 -2.03 -7.98 6.45
N TRP A 144 -0.75 -7.54 6.30
CA TRP A 144 -0.17 -7.21 5.00
C TRP A 144 -0.10 -8.42 4.07
N MET A 145 0.37 -9.57 4.57
CA MET A 145 0.48 -10.80 3.78
C MET A 145 -0.88 -11.26 3.27
N THR A 146 -1.90 -11.30 4.12
CA THR A 146 -3.26 -11.65 3.72
C THR A 146 -3.83 -10.68 2.68
N LEU A 147 -3.58 -9.37 2.84
CA LEU A 147 -3.99 -8.38 1.86
C LEU A 147 -3.35 -8.63 0.50
N PHE A 148 -2.03 -8.80 0.45
CA PHE A 148 -1.32 -8.97 -0.81
C PHE A 148 -1.62 -10.30 -1.49
N SER A 149 -1.77 -11.38 -0.74
CA SER A 149 -2.24 -12.66 -1.28
C SER A 149 -3.61 -12.51 -1.96
N ASN A 150 -4.56 -11.85 -1.30
CA ASN A 150 -5.88 -11.60 -1.89
C ASN A 150 -5.82 -10.65 -3.10
N MET A 151 -4.91 -9.67 -3.11
CA MET A 151 -4.70 -8.80 -4.25
C MET A 151 -4.11 -9.56 -5.45
N MET A 152 -3.13 -10.42 -5.23
CA MET A 152 -2.53 -11.27 -6.28
C MET A 152 -3.58 -12.23 -6.87
N SER A 153 -4.36 -12.89 -6.02
CA SER A 153 -5.41 -13.82 -6.44
C SER A 153 -6.64 -13.11 -7.04
N GLY A 154 -6.72 -11.80 -6.87
CA GLY A 154 -7.77 -10.91 -7.40
C GLY A 154 -7.35 -10.11 -8.63
N MET A 155 -6.36 -10.55 -9.41
CA MET A 155 -5.96 -9.86 -10.63
C MET A 155 -6.95 -10.12 -11.76
N LEU A 156 -7.48 -9.04 -12.34
CA LEU A 156 -8.33 -9.05 -13.52
C LEU A 156 -7.52 -8.64 -14.75
N GLN A 157 -7.80 -9.24 -15.89
CA GLN A 157 -7.18 -8.86 -17.15
C GLN A 157 -8.21 -8.29 -18.12
N CYS A 158 -7.95 -7.11 -18.63
CA CYS A 158 -8.74 -6.48 -19.67
C CYS A 158 -8.39 -7.03 -21.05
N SER A 159 -9.32 -6.96 -21.99
CA SER A 159 -9.09 -7.32 -23.40
C SER A 159 -8.01 -6.50 -24.09
N CYS A 160 -7.65 -5.32 -23.54
CA CYS A 160 -6.54 -4.50 -24.02
C CYS A 160 -5.16 -4.93 -23.48
N GLY A 161 -5.10 -6.00 -22.67
CA GLY A 161 -3.88 -6.48 -22.03
C GLY A 161 -3.56 -5.84 -20.68
N ALA A 162 -4.23 -4.75 -20.29
CA ALA A 162 -4.01 -4.12 -18.99
C ALA A 162 -4.53 -5.01 -17.86
N GLN A 163 -3.78 -5.00 -16.75
CA GLN A 163 -4.16 -5.67 -15.52
C GLN A 163 -4.76 -4.65 -14.55
N LEU A 164 -5.74 -5.06 -13.78
CA LEU A 164 -6.38 -4.27 -12.72
C LEU A 164 -6.75 -5.19 -11.55
N PHE A 165 -6.92 -4.60 -10.38
CA PHE A 165 -7.32 -5.35 -9.19
C PHE A 165 -8.82 -5.48 -9.10
N TYR A 166 -9.29 -6.65 -8.71
CA TYR A 166 -10.65 -6.82 -8.23
C TYR A 166 -10.86 -6.01 -6.96
N ASP A 167 -11.97 -5.29 -6.90
CA ASP A 167 -12.37 -4.53 -5.72
C ASP A 167 -13.76 -4.98 -5.25
N GLU A 168 -13.79 -5.64 -4.10
CA GLU A 168 -15.02 -6.11 -3.45
C GLU A 168 -15.99 -4.97 -3.14
N HIS A 169 -15.46 -3.79 -2.85
CA HIS A 169 -16.28 -2.64 -2.53
C HIS A 169 -17.05 -2.10 -3.76
N LEU A 170 -16.44 -2.15 -4.93
CA LEU A 170 -17.13 -1.84 -6.19
C LEU A 170 -18.23 -2.87 -6.47
N GLU A 171 -17.93 -4.15 -6.33
CA GLU A 171 -18.91 -5.22 -6.53
C GLU A 171 -20.08 -5.08 -5.55
N ALA A 172 -19.82 -4.85 -4.26
CA ALA A 172 -20.87 -4.68 -3.25
C ALA A 172 -21.80 -3.48 -3.53
N LYS A 173 -21.30 -2.47 -4.25
CA LYS A 173 -22.07 -1.32 -4.72
C LYS A 173 -22.74 -1.51 -6.08
N GLY A 174 -22.56 -2.67 -6.71
CA GLY A 174 -23.03 -2.91 -8.07
C GLY A 174 -22.30 -2.06 -9.13
N VAL A 175 -21.10 -1.56 -8.82
CA VAL A 175 -20.29 -0.75 -9.74
C VAL A 175 -19.36 -1.64 -10.53
N ALA A 176 -19.39 -1.51 -11.86
CA ALA A 176 -18.55 -2.30 -12.74
C ALA A 176 -17.05 -1.93 -12.60
N HIS A 177 -16.18 -2.94 -12.71
CA HIS A 177 -14.74 -2.73 -12.81
C HIS A 177 -14.39 -2.14 -14.18
N THR A 178 -13.82 -0.95 -14.20
CA THR A 178 -13.46 -0.24 -15.41
C THR A 178 -11.95 -0.25 -15.60
N CYS A 179 -11.50 -0.62 -16.79
CA CYS A 179 -10.09 -0.63 -17.12
C CYS A 179 -9.50 0.78 -17.12
N TRP A 180 -8.46 0.98 -16.34
CA TRP A 180 -7.75 2.27 -16.23
C TRP A 180 -7.08 2.71 -17.54
N ASN A 181 -6.74 1.76 -18.44
CA ASN A 181 -6.05 2.05 -19.69
C ASN A 181 -7.02 2.37 -20.85
N CYS A 182 -8.09 1.59 -21.03
CA CYS A 182 -8.96 1.74 -22.20
C CYS A 182 -10.42 2.14 -21.86
N GLY A 183 -10.76 2.28 -20.60
CA GLY A 183 -12.10 2.67 -20.15
C GLY A 183 -13.18 1.58 -20.30
N LYS A 184 -12.87 0.41 -20.85
CA LYS A 184 -13.86 -0.68 -20.99
C LYS A 184 -14.17 -1.35 -19.67
N THR A 185 -15.42 -1.78 -19.52
CA THR A 185 -15.86 -2.63 -18.41
C THR A 185 -15.19 -3.99 -18.49
N VAL A 186 -14.65 -4.48 -17.38
CA VAL A 186 -14.04 -5.79 -17.23
C VAL A 186 -14.99 -6.69 -16.47
N GLN A 187 -15.31 -7.84 -17.07
CA GLN A 187 -16.15 -8.85 -16.41
C GLN A 187 -15.37 -9.54 -15.30
N VAL A 188 -15.98 -9.62 -14.13
CA VAL A 188 -15.41 -10.36 -13.00
C VAL A 188 -15.76 -11.83 -13.16
N PRO A 189 -14.77 -12.75 -13.20
CA PRO A 189 -15.05 -14.18 -13.26
C PRO A 189 -15.65 -14.66 -11.94
N ASN A 190 -16.14 -15.90 -11.94
CA ASN A 190 -16.55 -16.57 -10.71
C ASN A 190 -15.40 -16.58 -9.71
N LYS A 191 -15.73 -16.66 -8.42
CA LYS A 191 -14.75 -16.67 -7.34
C LYS A 191 -15.04 -17.77 -6.34
N ILE A 192 -13.98 -18.26 -5.72
CA ILE A 192 -14.06 -19.14 -4.55
C ILE A 192 -13.57 -18.40 -3.32
N ILE A 193 -14.22 -18.62 -2.18
CA ILE A 193 -13.83 -18.07 -0.90
C ILE A 193 -13.48 -19.24 0.01
N ILE A 194 -12.25 -19.27 0.50
CA ILE A 194 -11.72 -20.30 1.39
C ILE A 194 -11.21 -19.58 2.64
N GLY A 195 -12.00 -19.63 3.73
CA GLY A 195 -11.71 -18.87 4.94
C GLY A 195 -11.60 -17.36 4.66
N LYS A 196 -10.41 -16.81 4.84
CA LYS A 196 -10.08 -15.38 4.59
C LYS A 196 -9.57 -15.10 3.18
N ASN A 197 -9.31 -16.15 2.40
CA ASN A 197 -8.72 -16.06 1.07
C ASN A 197 -9.82 -16.05 0.00
N ARG A 198 -9.61 -15.20 -1.01
CA ARG A 198 -10.48 -15.10 -2.19
C ARG A 198 -9.65 -15.31 -3.44
N VAL A 199 -10.10 -16.21 -4.30
CA VAL A 199 -9.44 -16.55 -5.56
C VAL A 199 -10.42 -16.39 -6.70
N LEU A 200 -10.06 -15.63 -7.73
CA LEU A 200 -10.85 -15.51 -8.96
C LEU A 200 -10.61 -16.75 -9.84
N LEU A 201 -11.69 -17.34 -10.34
CA LEU A 201 -11.64 -18.56 -11.12
C LEU A 201 -11.64 -18.23 -12.62
N ASN A 202 -10.47 -18.27 -13.24
CA ASN A 202 -10.31 -18.20 -14.69
C ASN A 202 -9.59 -19.46 -15.20
N GLN A 203 -9.43 -19.58 -16.52
CA GLN A 203 -8.89 -20.79 -17.16
C GLN A 203 -7.52 -21.26 -16.65
N ASN A 204 -6.73 -20.35 -16.09
CA ASN A 204 -5.36 -20.64 -15.66
C ASN A 204 -5.19 -20.50 -14.14
N THR A 205 -6.28 -20.36 -13.40
CA THR A 205 -6.19 -20.21 -11.94
C THR A 205 -5.73 -21.49 -11.30
N LYS A 206 -4.68 -21.37 -10.49
CA LYS A 206 -4.17 -22.42 -9.61
C LYS A 206 -4.53 -22.07 -8.17
N LEU A 207 -5.03 -23.05 -7.46
CA LEU A 207 -5.16 -22.98 -6.02
C LEU A 207 -3.83 -23.38 -5.40
N LEU A 208 -3.20 -22.47 -4.71
CA LEU A 208 -1.95 -22.68 -4.01
C LEU A 208 -2.21 -23.12 -2.57
N HIS A 209 -1.21 -23.71 -1.94
CA HIS A 209 -1.31 -24.26 -0.59
C HIS A 209 -1.82 -23.21 0.43
N HIS A 210 -1.28 -22.00 0.40
CA HIS A 210 -1.73 -20.90 1.27
C HIS A 210 -3.19 -20.46 1.07
N HIS A 211 -3.84 -20.82 -0.04
CA HIS A 211 -5.25 -20.52 -0.24
C HIS A 211 -6.15 -21.44 0.61
N VAL A 212 -5.70 -22.66 0.85
CA VAL A 212 -6.47 -23.74 1.49
C VAL A 212 -6.04 -23.94 2.95
N TYR A 213 -4.74 -23.86 3.20
CA TYR A 213 -4.12 -24.03 4.51
C TYR A 213 -3.68 -22.69 5.09
N ASP A 214 -3.59 -22.59 6.41
CA ASP A 214 -3.18 -21.35 7.08
C ASP A 214 -1.65 -21.26 7.22
N ASP A 215 -0.98 -21.20 6.07
CA ASP A 215 0.48 -21.09 5.96
C ASP A 215 0.89 -20.05 4.89
N PHE A 216 2.18 -20.02 4.54
CA PHE A 216 2.76 -19.09 3.58
C PHE A 216 3.39 -19.78 2.37
N ASP A 217 3.01 -21.02 2.08
CA ASP A 217 3.44 -21.71 0.88
C ASP A 217 2.69 -21.16 -0.35
N MET A 218 3.39 -20.33 -1.11
CA MET A 218 2.86 -19.67 -2.30
C MET A 218 3.24 -20.36 -3.60
N ASP A 219 3.92 -21.52 -3.53
CA ASP A 219 4.45 -22.22 -4.70
C ASP A 219 3.73 -23.55 -4.94
N THR A 220 3.38 -24.28 -3.89
CA THR A 220 2.74 -25.61 -4.02
C THR A 220 1.32 -25.48 -4.53
N VAL A 221 1.06 -26.11 -5.69
CA VAL A 221 -0.28 -26.17 -6.30
C VAL A 221 -1.06 -27.34 -5.70
N VAL A 222 -2.20 -27.06 -5.10
CA VAL A 222 -3.12 -28.07 -4.53
C VAL A 222 -4.36 -28.29 -5.41
N GLY A 223 -4.63 -27.41 -6.35
CA GLY A 223 -5.73 -27.58 -7.29
C GLY A 223 -5.62 -26.65 -8.51
N SER A 224 -6.26 -27.04 -9.59
CA SER A 224 -6.33 -26.26 -10.82
C SER A 224 -7.75 -26.10 -11.30
N VAL A 225 -8.10 -24.90 -11.76
CA VAL A 225 -9.39 -24.65 -12.40
C VAL A 225 -9.38 -25.29 -13.77
N VAL A 226 -10.36 -26.14 -14.04
CA VAL A 226 -10.49 -26.85 -15.32
C VAL A 226 -11.88 -26.63 -15.90
N GLN A 227 -11.93 -26.49 -17.22
CA GLN A 227 -13.18 -26.44 -17.97
C GLN A 227 -13.52 -27.82 -18.52
N ASN A 228 -14.78 -28.21 -18.48
CA ASN A 228 -15.23 -29.48 -19.03
C ASN A 228 -15.10 -29.45 -20.56
N PRO A 229 -14.32 -30.34 -21.18
CA PRO A 229 -14.11 -30.36 -22.63
C PRO A 229 -15.36 -30.62 -23.46
N LYS A 230 -16.36 -31.32 -22.85
CA LYS A 230 -17.65 -31.63 -23.52
C LYS A 230 -18.71 -30.57 -23.31
N ASN A 231 -18.61 -29.77 -22.25
CA ASN A 231 -19.52 -28.69 -21.97
C ASN A 231 -18.76 -27.50 -21.36
N GLN A 232 -18.47 -26.56 -22.20
CA GLN A 232 -17.68 -25.37 -21.85
C GLN A 232 -18.35 -24.45 -20.80
N ALA A 233 -19.65 -24.63 -20.52
CA ALA A 233 -20.32 -23.93 -19.45
C ALA A 233 -19.99 -24.51 -18.05
N LEU A 234 -19.47 -25.71 -17.99
CA LEU A 234 -19.13 -26.38 -16.74
C LEU A 234 -17.65 -26.21 -16.40
N TRP A 235 -17.41 -25.71 -15.24
CA TRP A 235 -16.09 -25.53 -14.65
C TRP A 235 -15.97 -26.38 -13.39
N GLY A 236 -14.77 -26.84 -13.07
CA GLY A 236 -14.49 -27.61 -11.87
C GLY A 236 -13.09 -27.30 -11.35
N ILE A 237 -12.79 -27.86 -10.19
CA ILE A 237 -11.44 -27.83 -9.61
C ILE A 237 -10.93 -29.28 -9.63
N ARG A 238 -9.79 -29.47 -10.29
CA ARG A 238 -9.04 -30.72 -10.23
C ARG A 238 -8.12 -30.68 -9.02
N ASN A 239 -8.24 -31.69 -8.15
CA ASN A 239 -7.32 -31.86 -7.03
C ASN A 239 -5.93 -32.26 -7.57
N GLU A 240 -4.90 -31.55 -7.15
CA GLU A 240 -3.50 -31.84 -7.46
C GLU A 240 -2.66 -32.10 -6.19
N ASP A 241 -3.31 -32.05 -5.04
CA ASP A 241 -2.70 -32.42 -3.76
C ASP A 241 -2.43 -33.94 -3.75
N LYS A 242 -1.18 -34.34 -3.39
CA LYS A 242 -0.71 -35.74 -3.43
C LYS A 242 -0.58 -36.31 -2.04
#